data_1773e68989a607fde5124db6de8c7ca5
#
_entry.id   1773e68989a607fde5124db6de8c7ca5
#
_cell.length_a   1.000
_cell.length_b   1.000
_cell.length_c   1.000
_cell.angle_alpha   90.00
_cell.angle_beta   90.00
_cell.angle_gamma   90.00
#
_symmetry.space_group_name_H-M   'P 1'
#
loop_
_entity.id
_entity.type
_entity.pdbx_description
1 polymer ?
#
loop_
_entity_poly.entity_id
_entity_poly.type
_entity_poly.pdbx_seq_one_letter_code
_entity_poly.pdbx_strand_id
1 'polypeptide(L)'
;AMRERTGFPVEILEQLPELQLLVTTGMRNLSIDMDAAKAQGITVCGTGMLGYPTAELTWALILALARNLTHESQSMQEGGWHRSLGLGLKGKTLGLYGLGKLGSQVAKIGQAFGMHVIAWSTNLTQDRCNELDVEYVSKEDLFRQSDFLSIHMVLSDRTRGSVSEKELNW
;
A
#
# COMPACT_ATOMS: atom_id res chain seq x y z
N ALA A 1 -18.14 13.71 6.79
CA ALA A 1 -17.21 12.60 6.62
C ALA A 1 -15.90 13.13 6.02
N MET A 2 -14.79 12.59 6.42
CA MET A 2 -13.46 13.04 6.00
C MET A 2 -12.53 11.86 5.67
N ARG A 3 -11.46 12.16 4.97
CA ARG A 3 -10.35 11.25 4.70
C ARG A 3 -9.07 11.75 5.38
N GLU A 4 -8.06 10.90 5.46
CA GLU A 4 -6.76 11.18 6.11
C GLU A 4 -5.97 12.36 5.52
N ARG A 5 -6.41 12.92 4.39
CA ARG A 5 -5.72 14.04 3.72
C ARG A 5 -5.95 15.40 4.38
N THR A 6 -7.01 15.53 5.17
CA THR A 6 -7.32 16.78 5.87
C THR A 6 -7.06 16.56 7.34
N GLY A 7 -6.14 17.32 7.91
CA GLY A 7 -5.86 17.30 9.33
C GLY A 7 -6.98 17.98 10.12
N PHE A 8 -7.25 17.44 11.30
CA PHE A 8 -8.08 18.07 12.34
C PHE A 8 -7.27 18.19 13.62
N PRO A 9 -6.23 19.04 13.64
CA PRO A 9 -5.48 19.36 14.84
C PRO A 9 -6.33 20.22 15.79
N VAL A 10 -5.84 20.45 17.00
CA VAL A 10 -6.55 21.21 18.04
C VAL A 10 -7.00 22.59 17.56
N GLU A 11 -6.16 23.29 16.79
CA GLU A 11 -6.44 24.66 16.31
C GLU A 11 -7.62 24.73 15.34
N ILE A 12 -7.88 23.64 14.60
CA ILE A 12 -9.06 23.55 13.74
C ILE A 12 -10.28 23.14 14.54
N LEU A 13 -10.15 22.19 15.46
CA LEU A 13 -11.27 21.74 16.28
C LEU A 13 -11.81 22.88 17.16
N GLU A 14 -10.94 23.73 17.73
CA GLU A 14 -11.32 24.90 18.51
C GLU A 14 -12.13 25.94 17.73
N GLN A 15 -11.97 26.00 16.40
CA GLN A 15 -12.75 26.87 15.53
C GLN A 15 -14.13 26.32 15.17
N LEU A 16 -14.46 25.12 15.65
CA LEU A 16 -15.70 24.40 15.33
C LEU A 16 -16.51 24.08 16.61
N PRO A 17 -16.94 25.09 17.38
CA PRO A 17 -17.58 24.89 18.69
C PRO A 17 -18.90 24.10 18.63
N GLU A 18 -19.59 24.12 17.49
CA GLU A 18 -20.84 23.38 17.25
C GLU A 18 -20.63 21.95 16.70
N LEU A 19 -19.39 21.53 16.50
CA LEU A 19 -19.10 20.21 15.97
C LEU A 19 -19.34 19.14 17.04
N GLN A 20 -20.31 18.26 16.80
CA GLN A 20 -20.68 17.17 17.72
C GLN A 20 -20.24 15.80 17.21
N LEU A 21 -20.14 15.63 15.90
CA LEU A 21 -19.82 14.35 15.27
C LEU A 21 -18.82 14.53 14.13
N LEU A 22 -17.72 13.81 14.21
CA LEU A 22 -16.72 13.70 13.13
C LEU A 22 -16.63 12.24 12.64
N VAL A 23 -16.95 12.01 11.38
CA VAL A 23 -16.90 10.67 10.79
C VAL A 23 -15.73 10.59 9.81
N THR A 24 -14.81 9.65 10.05
CA THR A 24 -13.69 9.36 9.13
C THR A 24 -13.88 8.06 8.38
N THR A 25 -13.42 8.01 7.14
CA THR A 25 -13.37 6.76 6.37
C THR A 25 -12.22 5.90 6.88
N GLY A 26 -12.53 4.66 7.28
CA GLY A 26 -11.60 3.77 7.97
C GLY A 26 -11.67 3.89 9.49
N MET A 27 -11.16 2.87 10.19
CA MET A 27 -11.27 2.76 11.67
C MET A 27 -10.22 3.59 12.43
N ARG A 28 -9.19 4.10 11.74
CA ARG A 28 -8.13 4.92 12.33
C ARG A 28 -7.80 6.06 11.40
N ASN A 29 -7.60 7.23 11.95
CA ASN A 29 -7.14 8.41 11.23
C ASN A 29 -6.19 9.21 12.12
N LEU A 30 -4.90 9.17 11.79
CA LEU A 30 -3.84 9.87 12.53
C LEU A 30 -3.87 11.39 12.30
N SER A 31 -4.69 11.88 11.38
CA SER A 31 -4.85 13.30 11.10
C SER A 31 -5.86 13.99 12.01
N ILE A 32 -6.47 13.26 12.96
CA ILE A 32 -7.41 13.81 13.96
C ILE A 32 -6.72 13.83 15.31
N ASP A 33 -6.70 14.97 15.96
CA ASP A 33 -6.34 15.08 17.38
C ASP A 33 -7.49 14.53 18.24
N MET A 34 -7.34 13.24 18.62
CA MET A 34 -8.37 12.53 19.38
C MET A 34 -8.55 13.06 20.80
N ASP A 35 -7.49 13.58 21.40
CA ASP A 35 -7.55 14.13 22.76
C ASP A 35 -8.27 15.48 22.76
N ALA A 36 -7.96 16.34 21.81
CA ALA A 36 -8.66 17.61 21.60
C ALA A 36 -10.15 17.38 21.26
N ALA A 37 -10.45 16.45 20.35
CA ALA A 37 -11.83 16.10 20.01
C ALA A 37 -12.63 15.64 21.25
N LYS A 38 -12.02 14.77 22.06
CA LYS A 38 -12.63 14.28 23.31
C LYS A 38 -12.83 15.40 24.34
N ALA A 39 -11.87 16.31 24.48
CA ALA A 39 -11.96 17.45 25.40
C ALA A 39 -13.12 18.39 25.05
N GLN A 40 -13.45 18.53 23.75
CA GLN A 40 -14.57 19.34 23.25
C GLN A 40 -15.90 18.54 23.17
N GLY A 41 -15.93 17.29 23.60
CA GLY A 41 -17.13 16.46 23.55
C GLY A 41 -17.53 15.99 22.13
N ILE A 42 -16.61 16.06 21.17
CA ILE A 42 -16.85 15.62 19.79
C ILE A 42 -16.79 14.10 19.73
N THR A 43 -17.86 13.48 19.24
CA THR A 43 -17.88 12.06 18.96
C THR A 43 -17.13 11.78 17.65
N VAL A 44 -16.06 10.95 17.69
CA VAL A 44 -15.33 10.55 16.50
C VAL A 44 -15.64 9.10 16.16
N CYS A 45 -16.15 8.86 14.95
CA CYS A 45 -16.51 7.53 14.45
C CYS A 45 -15.72 7.17 13.19
N GLY A 46 -15.29 5.92 13.10
CA GLY A 46 -14.73 5.33 11.88
C GLY A 46 -15.76 4.51 11.12
N THR A 47 -15.53 4.29 9.84
CA THR A 47 -16.32 3.38 9.01
C THR A 47 -15.56 2.10 8.73
N GLY A 48 -16.27 1.03 8.36
CA GLY A 48 -15.65 -0.17 7.80
C GLY A 48 -14.84 0.14 6.54
N MET A 49 -13.79 -0.66 6.32
CA MET A 49 -12.94 -0.54 5.13
C MET A 49 -13.17 -1.73 4.20
N LEU A 50 -13.26 -1.45 2.91
CA LEU A 50 -13.14 -2.45 1.86
C LEU A 50 -11.65 -2.80 1.71
N GLY A 51 -11.30 -4.07 1.90
CA GLY A 51 -9.89 -4.50 1.87
C GLY A 51 -9.35 -4.81 0.48
N TYR A 52 -10.21 -4.98 -0.53
CA TYR A 52 -9.82 -5.43 -1.87
C TYR A 52 -9.39 -4.32 -2.85
N PRO A 53 -9.93 -3.06 -2.82
CA PRO A 53 -9.59 -2.07 -3.86
C PRO A 53 -8.11 -1.73 -3.92
N THR A 54 -7.41 -1.77 -2.79
CA THR A 54 -5.95 -1.52 -2.75
C THR A 54 -5.18 -2.65 -3.44
N ALA A 55 -5.57 -3.91 -3.24
CA ALA A 55 -4.95 -5.05 -3.91
C ALA A 55 -5.23 -5.03 -5.42
N GLU A 56 -6.46 -4.67 -5.82
CA GLU A 56 -6.83 -4.50 -7.23
C GLU A 56 -5.99 -3.41 -7.90
N LEU A 57 -5.88 -2.23 -7.28
CA LEU A 57 -5.04 -1.15 -7.81
C LEU A 57 -3.56 -1.56 -7.88
N THR A 58 -3.05 -2.27 -6.88
CA THR A 58 -1.68 -2.78 -6.90
C THR A 58 -1.45 -3.65 -8.15
N TRP A 59 -2.35 -4.57 -8.42
CA TRP A 59 -2.23 -5.44 -9.60
C TRP A 59 -2.46 -4.72 -10.91
N ALA A 60 -3.36 -3.73 -10.95
CA ALA A 60 -3.52 -2.88 -12.11
C ALA A 60 -2.21 -2.16 -12.47
N LEU A 61 -1.51 -1.62 -11.46
CA LEU A 61 -0.22 -0.94 -11.65
C LEU A 61 0.90 -1.91 -12.05
N ILE A 62 1.02 -3.08 -11.40
CA ILE A 62 2.02 -4.09 -11.75
C ILE A 62 1.83 -4.55 -13.20
N LEU A 63 0.60 -4.87 -13.61
CA LEU A 63 0.30 -5.28 -14.97
C LEU A 63 0.52 -4.15 -15.98
N ALA A 64 0.17 -2.92 -15.63
CA ALA A 64 0.43 -1.76 -16.49
C ALA A 64 1.92 -1.55 -16.74
N LEU A 65 2.74 -1.66 -15.69
CA LEU A 65 4.21 -1.58 -15.80
C LEU A 65 4.77 -2.76 -16.61
N ALA A 66 4.39 -3.99 -16.28
CA ALA A 66 4.89 -5.19 -16.93
C ALA A 66 4.56 -5.22 -18.43
N ARG A 67 3.43 -4.67 -18.84
CA ARG A 67 2.95 -4.68 -20.22
C ARG A 67 3.09 -3.34 -20.93
N ASN A 68 3.74 -2.34 -20.33
CA ASN A 68 3.92 -0.99 -20.89
C ASN A 68 2.60 -0.34 -21.32
N LEU A 69 1.48 -0.60 -20.61
CA LEU A 69 0.13 -0.25 -21.06
C LEU A 69 -0.03 1.24 -21.36
N THR A 70 0.56 2.13 -20.57
CA THR A 70 0.47 3.58 -20.79
C THR A 70 1.09 3.97 -22.12
N HIS A 71 2.29 3.45 -22.41
CA HIS A 71 3.02 3.73 -23.64
C HIS A 71 2.31 3.15 -24.87
N GLU A 72 1.84 1.91 -24.77
CA GLU A 72 1.10 1.25 -25.85
C GLU A 72 -0.23 1.93 -26.13
N SER A 73 -0.96 2.33 -25.08
CA SER A 73 -2.21 3.07 -25.22
C SER A 73 -2.01 4.42 -25.90
N GLN A 74 -0.97 5.16 -25.54
CA GLN A 74 -0.62 6.43 -26.18
C GLN A 74 -0.26 6.21 -27.65
N SER A 75 0.56 5.22 -27.96
CA SER A 75 0.92 4.88 -29.35
C SER A 75 -0.31 4.63 -30.21
N MET A 76 -1.28 3.86 -29.68
CA MET A 76 -2.52 3.57 -30.41
C MET A 76 -3.37 4.82 -30.63
N GLN A 77 -3.48 5.71 -29.64
CA GLN A 77 -4.22 6.98 -29.75
C GLN A 77 -3.60 7.93 -30.78
N GLU A 78 -2.28 7.87 -30.96
CA GLU A 78 -1.53 8.63 -31.96
C GLU A 78 -1.56 8.00 -33.36
N GLY A 79 -2.33 6.94 -33.58
CA GLY A 79 -2.46 6.23 -34.85
C GLY A 79 -1.30 5.26 -35.13
N GLY A 80 -0.48 4.98 -34.13
CA GLY A 80 0.58 3.97 -34.19
C GLY A 80 0.09 2.56 -33.92
N TRP A 81 1.03 1.64 -33.72
CA TRP A 81 0.77 0.24 -33.42
C TRP A 81 1.61 -0.19 -32.22
N HIS A 82 1.44 -1.44 -31.82
CA HIS A 82 2.17 -2.10 -30.73
C HIS A 82 3.70 -1.95 -30.90
N ARG A 83 4.40 -1.45 -29.87
CA ARG A 83 5.84 -1.12 -29.92
C ARG A 83 6.69 -2.04 -29.05
N SER A 84 6.09 -2.72 -28.05
CA SER A 84 6.82 -3.57 -27.13
C SER A 84 6.05 -4.86 -26.78
N LEU A 85 6.75 -5.91 -26.41
CA LEU A 85 6.14 -7.17 -25.96
C LEU A 85 5.80 -7.15 -24.45
N GLY A 86 6.41 -6.24 -23.72
CA GLY A 86 6.34 -6.22 -22.26
C GLY A 86 7.02 -7.43 -21.60
N LEU A 87 6.83 -7.56 -20.29
CA LEU A 87 7.37 -8.65 -19.48
C LEU A 87 6.26 -9.62 -19.06
N GLY A 88 6.57 -10.93 -19.07
CA GLY A 88 5.75 -11.94 -18.41
C GLY A 88 6.02 -11.95 -16.90
N LEU A 89 4.99 -12.22 -16.10
CA LEU A 89 5.13 -12.26 -14.63
C LEU A 89 5.56 -13.64 -14.11
N LYS A 90 5.24 -14.71 -14.83
CA LYS A 90 5.60 -16.08 -14.41
C LYS A 90 7.10 -16.23 -14.21
N GLY A 91 7.49 -16.74 -13.04
CA GLY A 91 8.90 -16.92 -12.65
C GLY A 91 9.62 -15.64 -12.23
N LYS A 92 8.92 -14.49 -12.20
CA LYS A 92 9.44 -13.24 -11.67
C LYS A 92 9.23 -13.16 -10.16
N THR A 93 10.04 -12.35 -9.49
CA THR A 93 9.97 -12.16 -8.04
C THR A 93 9.11 -10.95 -7.68
N LEU A 94 8.08 -11.19 -6.87
CA LEU A 94 7.27 -10.15 -6.25
C LEU A 94 7.73 -9.93 -4.82
N GLY A 95 8.32 -8.78 -4.54
CA GLY A 95 8.67 -8.34 -3.20
C GLY A 95 7.54 -7.57 -2.53
N LEU A 96 7.22 -7.96 -1.30
CA LEU A 96 6.19 -7.32 -0.48
C LEU A 96 6.80 -6.70 0.76
N TYR A 97 6.88 -5.37 0.79
CA TYR A 97 7.25 -4.64 1.98
C TYR A 97 6.01 -4.47 2.86
N GLY A 98 5.75 -5.49 3.68
CA GLY A 98 4.56 -5.63 4.51
C GLY A 98 3.64 -6.77 4.06
N LEU A 99 3.50 -7.81 4.92
CA LEU A 99 2.67 -9.00 4.68
C LEU A 99 1.45 -9.04 5.62
N GLY A 100 0.83 -7.86 5.82
CA GLY A 100 -0.42 -7.70 6.56
C GLY A 100 -1.65 -8.09 5.71
N LYS A 101 -2.83 -7.58 6.10
CA LYS A 101 -4.10 -7.88 5.42
C LYS A 101 -4.07 -7.59 3.92
N LEU A 102 -3.48 -6.48 3.49
CA LEU A 102 -3.40 -6.10 2.07
C LEU A 102 -2.29 -6.85 1.35
N GLY A 103 -1.08 -6.90 1.92
CA GLY A 103 0.04 -7.62 1.32
C GLY A 103 -0.25 -9.10 1.10
N SER A 104 -0.97 -9.75 2.02
CA SER A 104 -1.35 -11.17 1.83
C SER A 104 -2.36 -11.38 0.70
N GLN A 105 -3.23 -10.42 0.40
CA GLN A 105 -4.10 -10.50 -0.79
C GLN A 105 -3.29 -10.36 -2.08
N VAL A 106 -2.33 -9.43 -2.09
CA VAL A 106 -1.44 -9.23 -3.25
C VAL A 106 -0.55 -10.46 -3.46
N ALA A 107 -0.03 -11.07 -2.38
CA ALA A 107 0.75 -12.32 -2.43
C ALA A 107 0.00 -13.44 -3.14
N LYS A 108 -1.24 -13.71 -2.73
CA LYS A 108 -2.07 -14.78 -3.32
C LYS A 108 -2.29 -14.61 -4.83
N ILE A 109 -2.45 -13.38 -5.29
CA ILE A 109 -2.61 -13.11 -6.72
C ILE A 109 -1.27 -13.27 -7.45
N GLY A 110 -0.15 -12.88 -6.83
CA GLY A 110 1.20 -13.10 -7.37
C GLY A 110 1.51 -14.57 -7.57
N GLN A 111 1.18 -15.38 -6.58
CA GLN A 111 1.29 -16.84 -6.66
C GLN A 111 0.44 -17.42 -7.82
N ALA A 112 -0.79 -16.90 -8.01
CA ALA A 112 -1.65 -17.31 -9.12
C ALA A 112 -1.07 -16.94 -10.50
N PHE A 113 -0.27 -15.87 -10.60
CA PHE A 113 0.53 -15.54 -11.79
C PHE A 113 1.80 -16.38 -11.92
N GLY A 114 2.09 -17.28 -10.98
CA GLY A 114 3.30 -18.09 -10.96
C GLY A 114 4.57 -17.30 -10.62
N MET A 115 4.43 -16.21 -9.86
CA MET A 115 5.57 -15.45 -9.35
C MET A 115 6.13 -16.11 -8.09
N HIS A 116 7.42 -15.92 -7.87
CA HIS A 116 8.05 -16.16 -6.58
C HIS A 116 7.75 -14.97 -5.65
N VAL A 117 7.15 -15.23 -4.48
CA VAL A 117 6.75 -14.15 -3.57
C VAL A 117 7.67 -14.13 -2.35
N ILE A 118 8.33 -13.01 -2.14
CA ILE A 118 9.19 -12.75 -0.98
C ILE A 118 8.64 -11.58 -0.17
N ALA A 119 8.88 -11.57 1.14
CA ALA A 119 8.37 -10.49 1.98
C ALA A 119 9.31 -10.13 3.13
N TRP A 120 9.20 -8.86 3.53
CA TRP A 120 9.81 -8.34 4.75
C TRP A 120 8.93 -7.27 5.39
N SER A 121 8.92 -7.24 6.71
CA SER A 121 8.55 -6.07 7.51
C SER A 121 9.09 -6.20 8.92
N THR A 122 9.13 -5.11 9.68
CA THR A 122 9.74 -5.05 11.01
C THR A 122 9.21 -6.10 12.00
N ASN A 123 7.93 -6.45 11.89
CA ASN A 123 7.26 -7.40 12.81
C ASN A 123 6.83 -8.68 12.09
N LEU A 124 7.32 -8.94 10.88
CA LEU A 124 7.00 -10.16 10.14
C LEU A 124 7.76 -11.34 10.75
N THR A 125 7.07 -12.46 10.88
CA THR A 125 7.65 -13.71 11.37
C THR A 125 7.73 -14.76 10.26
N GLN A 126 8.66 -15.71 10.42
CA GLN A 126 8.78 -16.85 9.51
C GLN A 126 7.48 -17.66 9.46
N ASP A 127 6.84 -17.88 10.61
CA ASP A 127 5.57 -18.63 10.68
C ASP A 127 4.48 -17.99 9.83
N ARG A 128 4.38 -16.65 9.89
CA ARG A 128 3.41 -15.92 9.06
C ARG A 128 3.72 -16.04 7.58
N CYS A 129 4.96 -16.09 7.19
CA CYS A 129 5.37 -16.33 5.81
C CYS A 129 5.01 -17.75 5.37
N ASN A 130 5.31 -18.74 6.21
CA ASN A 130 4.99 -20.15 5.95
C ASN A 130 3.48 -20.38 5.77
N GLU A 131 2.61 -19.74 6.57
CA GLU A 131 1.16 -19.80 6.43
C GLU A 131 0.65 -19.36 5.05
N LEU A 132 1.38 -18.48 4.39
CA LEU A 132 0.99 -17.85 3.13
C LEU A 132 1.79 -18.34 1.93
N ASP A 133 2.69 -19.31 2.14
CA ASP A 133 3.63 -19.79 1.11
C ASP A 133 4.44 -18.63 0.50
N VAL A 134 5.00 -17.79 1.38
CA VAL A 134 5.83 -16.62 1.03
C VAL A 134 7.20 -16.80 1.65
N GLU A 135 8.26 -16.49 0.94
CA GLU A 135 9.61 -16.55 1.49
C GLU A 135 9.88 -15.32 2.37
N TYR A 136 10.39 -15.57 3.59
CA TYR A 136 10.87 -14.51 4.47
C TYR A 136 12.32 -14.17 4.14
N VAL A 137 12.59 -12.91 3.84
CA VAL A 137 13.92 -12.43 3.48
C VAL A 137 14.34 -11.24 4.35
N SER A 138 15.61 -10.84 4.27
CA SER A 138 16.05 -9.58 4.86
C SER A 138 15.48 -8.37 4.09
N LYS A 139 15.51 -7.17 4.70
CA LYS A 139 15.11 -5.94 4.02
C LYS A 139 15.96 -5.69 2.78
N GLU A 140 17.26 -5.90 2.87
CA GLU A 140 18.19 -5.74 1.74
C GLU A 140 17.86 -6.72 0.61
N ASP A 141 17.68 -8.00 0.95
CA ASP A 141 17.33 -9.03 -0.03
C ASP A 141 15.98 -8.76 -0.70
N LEU A 142 15.02 -8.21 0.03
CA LEU A 142 13.74 -7.81 -0.54
C LEU A 142 13.94 -6.82 -1.71
N PHE A 143 14.78 -5.81 -1.54
CA PHE A 143 15.04 -4.82 -2.60
C PHE A 143 15.90 -5.39 -3.72
N ARG A 144 16.93 -6.19 -3.39
CA ARG A 144 17.84 -6.77 -4.39
C ARG A 144 17.20 -7.81 -5.30
N GLN A 145 16.30 -8.62 -4.78
CA GLN A 145 15.76 -9.78 -5.49
C GLN A 145 14.41 -9.51 -6.17
N SER A 146 13.76 -8.38 -5.87
CA SER A 146 12.45 -8.08 -6.44
C SER A 146 12.53 -7.60 -7.89
N ASP A 147 11.85 -8.28 -8.80
CA ASP A 147 11.53 -7.72 -10.12
C ASP A 147 10.41 -6.65 -10.00
N PHE A 148 9.48 -6.88 -9.09
CA PHE A 148 8.41 -5.95 -8.72
C PHE A 148 8.35 -5.83 -7.21
N LEU A 149 8.42 -4.62 -6.68
CA LEU A 149 8.33 -4.33 -5.25
C LEU A 149 7.06 -3.53 -4.96
N SER A 150 6.27 -3.98 -3.99
CA SER A 150 5.07 -3.27 -3.55
C SER A 150 5.08 -3.03 -2.05
N ILE A 151 4.76 -1.79 -1.64
CA ILE A 151 4.82 -1.35 -0.25
C ILE A 151 3.42 -1.33 0.34
N HIS A 152 3.20 -2.13 1.39
CA HIS A 152 1.93 -2.28 2.10
C HIS A 152 2.07 -1.98 3.60
N MET A 153 2.92 -1.01 3.93
CA MET A 153 3.13 -0.55 5.30
C MET A 153 2.25 0.65 5.61
N VAL A 154 1.77 0.72 6.84
CA VAL A 154 1.11 1.94 7.34
C VAL A 154 2.18 3.02 7.54
N LEU A 155 1.95 4.21 7.01
CA LEU A 155 2.82 5.36 7.26
C LEU A 155 2.66 5.79 8.73
N SER A 156 3.76 5.79 9.43
CA SER A 156 3.88 6.21 10.84
C SER A 156 5.28 6.77 11.07
N ASP A 157 5.56 7.31 12.24
CA ASP A 157 6.90 7.82 12.56
C ASP A 157 7.97 6.74 12.46
N ARG A 158 7.63 5.47 12.74
CA ARG A 158 8.55 4.33 12.59
C ARG A 158 8.81 3.91 11.14
N THR A 159 7.88 4.19 10.24
CA THR A 159 7.97 3.78 8.83
C THR A 159 8.27 4.93 7.89
N ARG A 160 8.22 6.17 8.39
CA ARG A 160 8.59 7.36 7.63
C ARG A 160 10.06 7.28 7.22
N GLY A 161 10.34 7.46 5.94
CA GLY A 161 11.70 7.37 5.39
C GLY A 161 12.31 5.97 5.41
N SER A 162 11.51 4.92 5.67
CA SER A 162 12.00 3.53 5.65
C SER A 162 12.36 3.02 4.25
N VAL A 163 11.96 3.74 3.22
CA VAL A 163 12.44 3.59 1.84
C VAL A 163 13.03 4.93 1.44
N SER A 164 14.29 4.94 1.13
CA SER A 164 15.09 6.10 0.78
C SER A 164 15.97 5.79 -0.42
N GLU A 165 16.80 6.74 -0.83
CA GLU A 165 17.80 6.53 -1.87
C GLU A 165 18.71 5.32 -1.59
N LYS A 166 19.03 5.07 -0.31
CA LYS A 166 19.82 3.92 0.11
C LYS A 166 19.17 2.60 -0.32
N GLU A 167 17.89 2.43 -0.01
CA GLU A 167 17.15 1.21 -0.34
C GLU A 167 16.96 1.04 -1.86
N LEU A 168 16.80 2.14 -2.58
CA LEU A 168 16.64 2.12 -4.04
C LEU A 168 17.96 1.82 -4.79
N ASN A 169 19.10 1.97 -4.13
CA ASN A 169 20.42 1.68 -4.68
C ASN A 169 20.95 0.27 -4.31
N TRP A 170 20.21 -0.51 -3.61
CA TRP A 170 20.52 -1.93 -3.38
C TRP A 170 20.22 -2.75 -4.63
#